data_d831e87b74c84c5d5bc7752d437ae057
#
_entry.id   d831e87b74c84c5d5bc7752d437ae057
#
_cell.length_a   1.000
_cell.length_b   1.000
_cell.length_c   1.000
_cell.angle_alpha   90.00
_cell.angle_beta   90.00
_cell.angle_gamma   90.00
#
_symmetry.space_group_name_H-M   'P 1'
#
loop_
_entity.id
_entity.type
_entity.pdbx_description
1 polymer ?
#
loop_
_entity_poly.entity_id
_entity_poly.type
_entity_poly.pdbx_seq_one_letter_code
_entity_poly.pdbx_strand_id
1 'polypeptide(L)'
;MRISCKSRGNLNIVRWGAAFLAVSGTTAVLAAVTAQAGGTSGDPGREKPTIVLVHGAFADGSSWNAVVQRLQQDGYQVIAPPNTLRGIPQDSTYLNSLLKTIKGPIVLVGHSYGGEVISQAAAGLDNVKALVYVNAIMPDKGESLSDTVG
;
A
#
# COMPACT_ATOMS: atom_id res chain seq x y z
N MET A 1 6.50 12.24 -4.79
CA MET A 1 5.70 11.00 -4.72
C MET A 1 5.20 10.88 -3.30
N ARG A 2 3.90 11.03 -3.06
CA ARG A 2 3.30 10.84 -1.73
C ARG A 2 2.75 9.43 -1.65
N ILE A 3 3.24 8.65 -0.69
CA ILE A 3 2.71 7.34 -0.36
C ILE A 3 2.02 7.49 0.99
N SER A 4 0.71 7.23 1.05
CA SER A 4 -0.07 7.21 2.28
C SER A 4 -0.56 5.79 2.55
N CYS A 5 -0.37 5.31 3.76
CA CYS A 5 -0.83 3.99 4.19
C CYS A 5 -1.85 4.17 5.32
N LYS A 6 -3.08 3.70 5.11
CA LYS A 6 -4.15 3.70 6.13
C LYS A 6 -4.36 2.27 6.63
N SER A 7 -4.07 2.03 7.90
CA SER A 7 -4.37 0.76 8.58
C SER A 7 -5.70 0.87 9.32
N ARG A 8 -6.58 -0.12 9.19
CA ARG A 8 -7.81 -0.23 9.97
C ARG A 8 -7.47 -0.68 11.40
N GLY A 9 -7.61 0.23 12.33
CA GLY A 9 -7.38 -0.03 13.76
C GLY A 9 -6.13 0.67 14.28
N ASN A 10 -6.31 1.84 14.89
CA ASN A 10 -5.32 2.72 15.50
C ASN A 10 -4.31 3.37 14.54
N LEU A 11 -4.46 4.67 14.43
CA LEU A 11 -3.58 5.56 13.70
C LEU A 11 -2.27 5.73 14.49
N ASN A 12 -1.26 4.91 14.23
CA ASN A 12 0.07 5.16 14.72
C ASN A 12 0.83 6.04 13.71
N ILE A 13 0.77 7.34 13.96
CA ILE A 13 1.62 8.30 13.24
C ILE A 13 3.04 8.14 13.80
N VAL A 14 3.92 7.48 13.05
CA VAL A 14 5.34 7.46 13.36
C VAL A 14 5.94 8.81 12.97
N ARG A 15 6.08 9.70 13.95
CA ARG A 15 6.85 10.94 13.79
C ARG A 15 8.33 10.63 14.00
N TRP A 16 9.11 10.76 12.97
CA TRP A 16 10.57 10.79 13.08
C TRP A 16 10.98 12.15 13.60
N GLY A 17 11.26 12.22 14.89
CA GLY A 17 11.87 13.37 15.51
C GLY A 17 13.39 13.24 15.42
N ALA A 18 14.05 14.16 14.71
CA ALA A 18 15.49 14.31 14.79
C ALA A 18 15.84 14.99 16.12
N ALA A 19 16.39 14.24 17.06
CA ALA A 19 16.98 14.80 18.26
C ALA A 19 18.47 15.07 18.00
N PHE A 20 18.83 16.35 17.90
CA PHE A 20 20.24 16.78 18.00
C PHE A 20 20.63 16.83 19.47
N LEU A 21 21.52 15.92 19.89
CA LEU A 21 22.24 16.03 21.15
C LEU A 21 23.68 16.38 20.85
N ALA A 22 24.05 17.61 21.24
CA ALA A 22 25.43 18.02 21.32
C ALA A 22 26.05 17.41 22.58
N VAL A 23 27.08 16.60 22.44
CA VAL A 23 27.94 16.16 23.54
C VAL A 23 29.37 16.52 23.23
N SER A 24 29.91 17.47 24.03
CA SER A 24 31.33 17.76 24.12
C SER A 24 32.00 16.80 25.10
N GLY A 25 33.17 16.26 24.77
CA GLY A 25 34.07 15.66 25.77
C GLY A 25 34.62 14.28 25.39
N THR A 26 35.86 14.33 24.89
CA THR A 26 37.00 13.39 24.98
C THR A 26 36.79 12.04 25.67
N THR A 27 36.93 10.97 24.90
CA THR A 27 37.91 9.86 25.05
C THR A 27 37.60 8.81 23.96
N ALA A 28 38.64 8.49 23.18
CA ALA A 28 38.56 7.50 22.10
C ALA A 28 38.44 6.08 22.68
N VAL A 29 37.30 5.43 22.43
CA VAL A 29 37.17 3.99 22.46
C VAL A 29 36.68 3.57 21.06
N LEU A 30 37.61 2.94 20.31
CA LEU A 30 37.27 2.30 19.03
C LEU A 30 36.38 1.11 19.33
N ALA A 31 35.06 1.34 19.39
CA ALA A 31 34.10 0.27 19.28
C ALA A 31 33.78 0.12 17.79
N ALA A 32 34.23 -0.98 17.19
CA ALA A 32 33.80 -1.38 15.84
C ALA A 32 32.29 -1.60 15.89
N VAL A 33 31.52 -0.62 15.47
CA VAL A 33 30.09 -0.77 15.20
C VAL A 33 30.02 -1.53 13.87
N THR A 34 29.92 -2.85 13.95
CA THR A 34 29.43 -3.64 12.84
C THR A 34 27.99 -3.20 12.61
N ALA A 35 27.79 -2.36 11.58
CA ALA A 35 26.47 -2.08 11.04
C ALA A 35 25.92 -3.40 10.49
N GLN A 36 25.22 -4.13 11.33
CA GLN A 36 24.35 -5.18 10.87
C GLN A 36 23.27 -4.49 10.03
N ALA A 37 23.38 -4.61 8.72
CA ALA A 37 22.26 -4.40 7.84
C ALA A 37 21.16 -5.36 8.33
N GLY A 38 20.26 -4.83 9.16
CA GLY A 38 19.08 -5.57 9.62
C GLY A 38 18.20 -5.84 8.41
N GLY A 39 18.48 -6.96 7.74
CA GLY A 39 17.48 -7.58 6.91
C GLY A 39 16.29 -7.84 7.82
N THR A 40 15.16 -7.19 7.57
CA THR A 40 13.90 -7.53 8.19
C THR A 40 13.56 -8.94 7.74
N SER A 41 14.08 -9.95 8.45
CA SER A 41 13.58 -11.30 8.41
C SER A 41 12.13 -11.22 8.86
N GLY A 42 11.20 -11.24 7.90
CA GLY A 42 9.79 -11.33 8.20
C GLY A 42 9.60 -12.52 9.14
N ASP A 43 8.75 -12.33 10.13
CA ASP A 43 8.34 -13.38 11.06
C ASP A 43 7.98 -14.64 10.24
N PRO A 44 8.67 -15.79 10.43
CA PRO A 44 8.45 -16.99 9.64
C PRO A 44 7.05 -17.60 9.80
N GLY A 45 6.22 -17.07 10.72
CA GLY A 45 4.84 -17.49 10.93
C GLY A 45 3.79 -16.59 10.27
N ARG A 46 4.15 -15.45 9.67
CA ARG A 46 3.18 -14.53 9.10
C ARG A 46 3.04 -14.75 7.59
N GLU A 47 1.86 -15.18 7.16
CA GLU A 47 1.53 -15.30 5.74
C GLU A 47 1.74 -13.97 5.01
N LYS A 48 2.53 -14.00 3.93
CA LYS A 48 2.72 -12.81 3.09
C LYS A 48 1.40 -12.42 2.42
N PRO A 49 1.05 -11.13 2.41
CA PRO A 49 -0.17 -10.71 1.74
C PRO A 49 -0.06 -10.85 0.22
N THR A 50 -1.18 -11.11 -0.43
CA THR A 50 -1.33 -10.88 -1.87
C THR A 50 -1.40 -9.38 -2.13
N ILE A 51 -0.59 -8.89 -3.06
CA ILE A 51 -0.59 -7.49 -3.48
C ILE A 51 -1.47 -7.35 -4.73
N VAL A 52 -2.50 -6.50 -4.64
CA VAL A 52 -3.40 -6.22 -5.77
C VAL A 52 -3.19 -4.79 -6.22
N LEU A 53 -2.81 -4.61 -7.51
CA LEU A 53 -2.39 -3.34 -8.09
C LEU A 53 -3.46 -2.85 -9.09
N VAL A 54 -4.11 -1.72 -8.79
CA VAL A 54 -5.20 -1.15 -9.57
C VAL A 54 -4.72 0.10 -10.30
N HIS A 55 -4.77 0.06 -11.65
CA HIS A 55 -4.29 1.14 -12.50
C HIS A 55 -5.26 2.34 -12.57
N GLY A 56 -4.75 3.48 -13.03
CA GLY A 56 -5.52 4.70 -13.25
C GLY A 56 -6.33 4.70 -14.54
N ALA A 57 -7.10 5.79 -14.77
CA ALA A 57 -8.05 5.92 -15.87
C ALA A 57 -7.42 5.88 -17.27
N PHE A 58 -6.17 6.33 -17.41
CA PHE A 58 -5.47 6.43 -18.71
C PHE A 58 -4.36 5.38 -18.84
N ALA A 59 -4.51 4.25 -18.17
CA ALA A 59 -3.53 3.17 -18.13
C ALA A 59 -4.24 1.82 -18.20
N ASP A 60 -3.45 0.76 -18.21
CA ASP A 60 -3.90 -0.61 -18.03
C ASP A 60 -2.98 -1.35 -17.05
N GLY A 61 -3.21 -2.64 -16.84
CA GLY A 61 -2.43 -3.47 -15.91
C GLY A 61 -0.94 -3.49 -16.24
N SER A 62 -0.54 -3.27 -17.49
CA SER A 62 0.88 -3.28 -17.91
C SER A 62 1.69 -2.13 -17.31
N SER A 63 1.03 -1.04 -16.91
CA SER A 63 1.67 0.07 -16.21
C SER A 63 2.34 -0.34 -14.89
N TRP A 64 1.94 -1.49 -14.35
CA TRP A 64 2.50 -2.07 -13.14
C TRP A 64 3.61 -3.09 -13.37
N ASN A 65 3.97 -3.42 -14.62
CA ASN A 65 4.89 -4.54 -14.94
C ASN A 65 6.20 -4.50 -14.15
N ALA A 66 6.85 -3.33 -14.04
CA ALA A 66 8.10 -3.20 -13.30
C ALA A 66 7.90 -3.43 -11.79
N VAL A 67 6.79 -2.96 -11.24
CA VAL A 67 6.42 -3.15 -9.83
C VAL A 67 6.07 -4.61 -9.56
N VAL A 68 5.32 -5.24 -10.47
CA VAL A 68 4.98 -6.68 -10.41
C VAL A 68 6.24 -7.52 -10.34
N GLN A 69 7.17 -7.30 -11.26
CA GLN A 69 8.44 -8.05 -11.30
C GLN A 69 9.22 -7.91 -10.01
N ARG A 70 9.31 -6.69 -9.47
CA ARG A 70 10.03 -6.44 -8.22
C ARG A 70 9.40 -7.12 -7.03
N LEU A 71 8.09 -7.00 -6.87
CA LEU A 71 7.36 -7.62 -5.78
C LEU A 71 7.42 -9.16 -5.85
N GLN A 72 7.36 -9.72 -7.08
CA GLN A 72 7.52 -11.17 -7.27
C GLN A 72 8.92 -11.66 -6.91
N GLN A 73 9.97 -10.88 -7.24
CA GLN A 73 11.35 -11.17 -6.79
C GLN A 73 11.48 -11.16 -5.26
N ASP A 74 10.71 -10.28 -4.61
CA ASP A 74 10.64 -10.21 -3.14
C ASP A 74 9.72 -11.30 -2.54
N GLY A 75 9.16 -12.20 -3.38
CA GLY A 75 8.38 -13.37 -2.98
C GLY A 75 6.93 -13.07 -2.60
N TYR A 76 6.34 -11.99 -3.12
CA TYR A 76 4.92 -11.72 -2.98
C TYR A 76 4.10 -12.33 -4.12
N GLN A 77 2.87 -12.74 -3.82
CA GLN A 77 1.87 -12.95 -4.85
C GLN A 77 1.34 -11.59 -5.30
N VAL A 78 1.27 -11.36 -6.62
CA VAL A 78 0.87 -10.08 -7.18
C VAL A 78 -0.19 -10.29 -8.25
N ILE A 79 -1.26 -9.50 -8.19
CA ILE A 79 -2.34 -9.47 -9.17
C ILE A 79 -2.50 -8.01 -9.64
N ALA A 80 -2.46 -7.78 -10.95
CA ALA A 80 -2.77 -6.50 -11.57
C ALA A 80 -4.02 -6.68 -12.45
N PRO A 81 -5.23 -6.64 -11.87
CA PRO A 81 -6.45 -6.88 -12.63
C PRO A 81 -6.73 -5.72 -13.59
N PRO A 82 -7.42 -5.98 -14.71
CA PRO A 82 -7.94 -4.92 -15.53
C PRO A 82 -8.96 -4.09 -14.74
N ASN A 83 -8.90 -2.77 -14.92
CA ASN A 83 -9.92 -1.86 -14.42
C ASN A 83 -10.83 -1.49 -15.59
N THR A 84 -12.12 -1.75 -15.48
CA THR A 84 -13.04 -1.69 -16.64
C THR A 84 -13.37 -0.27 -17.08
N LEU A 85 -13.07 0.73 -16.23
CA LEU A 85 -13.26 2.17 -16.48
C LEU A 85 -14.71 2.54 -16.85
N ARG A 86 -15.67 1.86 -16.23
CA ARG A 86 -17.11 2.08 -16.41
C ARG A 86 -17.74 2.91 -15.30
N GLY A 87 -16.92 3.49 -14.47
CA GLY A 87 -17.32 4.29 -13.32
C GLY A 87 -17.10 3.56 -11.99
N ILE A 88 -16.88 4.35 -10.93
CA ILE A 88 -16.49 3.85 -9.62
C ILE A 88 -17.41 2.74 -9.08
N PRO A 89 -18.76 2.84 -9.17
CA PRO A 89 -19.62 1.78 -8.66
C PRO A 89 -19.43 0.43 -9.33
N GLN A 90 -19.30 0.42 -10.67
CA GLN A 90 -19.12 -0.79 -11.44
C GLN A 90 -17.73 -1.39 -11.22
N ASP A 91 -16.70 -0.56 -11.29
CA ASP A 91 -15.31 -0.98 -11.16
C ASP A 91 -15.01 -1.47 -9.75
N SER A 92 -15.53 -0.80 -8.71
CA SER A 92 -15.40 -1.25 -7.33
C SER A 92 -16.16 -2.56 -7.05
N THR A 93 -17.32 -2.75 -7.66
CA THR A 93 -18.09 -4.01 -7.55
C THR A 93 -17.32 -5.18 -8.19
N TYR A 94 -16.78 -4.96 -9.38
CA TYR A 94 -15.92 -5.95 -10.05
C TYR A 94 -14.70 -6.30 -9.19
N LEU A 95 -13.98 -5.30 -8.71
CA LEU A 95 -12.80 -5.51 -7.87
C LEU A 95 -13.17 -6.22 -6.56
N ASN A 96 -14.24 -5.82 -5.89
CA ASN A 96 -14.73 -6.48 -4.66
C ASN A 96 -15.01 -7.97 -4.90
N SER A 97 -15.61 -8.31 -6.04
CA SER A 97 -15.90 -9.70 -6.41
C SER A 97 -14.60 -10.51 -6.59
N LEU A 98 -13.58 -9.92 -7.24
CA LEU A 98 -12.27 -10.54 -7.37
C LEU A 98 -11.61 -10.73 -5.99
N LEU A 99 -11.63 -9.71 -5.14
CA LEU A 99 -10.99 -9.77 -3.81
C LEU A 99 -11.57 -10.87 -2.93
N LYS A 100 -12.86 -11.18 -3.05
CA LYS A 100 -13.52 -12.28 -2.34
C LYS A 100 -13.00 -13.67 -2.73
N THR A 101 -12.39 -13.81 -3.91
CA THR A 101 -11.79 -15.07 -4.36
C THR A 101 -10.39 -15.31 -3.80
N ILE A 102 -9.73 -14.27 -3.30
CA ILE A 102 -8.37 -14.33 -2.78
C ILE A 102 -8.40 -14.79 -1.33
N LYS A 103 -7.69 -15.86 -1.04
CA LYS A 103 -7.50 -16.33 0.33
C LYS A 103 -6.34 -15.61 0.99
N GLY A 104 -6.41 -15.48 2.32
CA GLY A 104 -5.35 -14.83 3.10
C GLY A 104 -5.38 -13.29 3.06
N PRO A 105 -4.37 -12.63 3.63
CA PRO A 105 -4.31 -11.19 3.74
C PRO A 105 -4.04 -10.52 2.39
N ILE A 106 -4.65 -9.36 2.18
CA ILE A 106 -4.52 -8.56 0.94
C ILE A 106 -4.00 -7.17 1.28
N VAL A 107 -3.10 -6.66 0.45
CA VAL A 107 -2.77 -5.24 0.36
C VAL A 107 -3.24 -4.73 -1.00
N LEU A 108 -4.12 -3.73 -0.99
CA LEU A 108 -4.59 -3.06 -2.20
C LEU A 108 -3.75 -1.82 -2.49
N VAL A 109 -3.33 -1.68 -3.73
CA VAL A 109 -2.59 -0.52 -4.20
C VAL A 109 -3.36 0.12 -5.35
N GLY A 110 -3.68 1.40 -5.25
CA GLY A 110 -4.40 2.15 -6.29
C GLY A 110 -3.59 3.35 -6.75
N HIS A 111 -3.49 3.51 -8.07
CA HIS A 111 -2.91 4.68 -8.71
C HIS A 111 -4.01 5.57 -9.27
N SER A 112 -3.95 6.89 -8.98
CA SER A 112 -4.89 7.87 -9.55
C SER A 112 -6.35 7.46 -9.31
N TYR A 113 -7.18 7.33 -10.36
CA TYR A 113 -8.54 6.78 -10.35
C TYR A 113 -8.66 5.45 -9.59
N GLY A 114 -7.65 4.58 -9.70
CA GLY A 114 -7.61 3.31 -8.95
C GLY A 114 -7.66 3.49 -7.44
N GLY A 115 -7.30 4.66 -6.90
CA GLY A 115 -7.43 4.98 -5.48
C GLY A 115 -8.87 5.03 -5.01
N GLU A 116 -9.77 5.66 -5.78
CA GLU A 116 -11.21 5.67 -5.47
C GLU A 116 -11.80 4.26 -5.57
N VAL A 117 -11.41 3.51 -6.62
CA VAL A 117 -11.88 2.14 -6.82
C VAL A 117 -11.52 1.25 -5.62
N ILE A 118 -10.27 1.30 -5.14
CA ILE A 118 -9.85 0.47 -3.99
C ILE A 118 -10.53 0.88 -2.69
N SER A 119 -10.78 2.18 -2.49
CA SER A 119 -11.48 2.69 -1.31
C SER A 119 -12.86 2.07 -1.16
N GLN A 120 -13.62 2.02 -2.25
CA GLN A 120 -14.97 1.45 -2.24
C GLN A 120 -14.96 -0.08 -2.28
N ALA A 121 -14.06 -0.69 -3.07
CA ALA A 121 -13.97 -2.13 -3.20
C ALA A 121 -13.58 -2.85 -1.91
N ALA A 122 -12.77 -2.21 -1.06
CA ALA A 122 -12.33 -2.77 0.22
C ALA A 122 -13.42 -2.80 1.29
N ALA A 123 -14.55 -2.13 1.06
CA ALA A 123 -15.60 -2.03 2.07
C ALA A 123 -16.17 -3.41 2.42
N GLY A 124 -16.16 -3.75 3.73
CA GLY A 124 -16.71 -5.01 4.23
C GLY A 124 -15.82 -6.24 4.00
N LEU A 125 -14.57 -6.08 3.56
CA LEU A 125 -13.62 -7.17 3.38
C LEU A 125 -12.59 -7.20 4.51
N ASP A 126 -12.70 -8.16 5.42
CA ASP A 126 -11.80 -8.30 6.58
C ASP A 126 -10.40 -8.79 6.19
N ASN A 127 -10.25 -9.44 5.05
CA ASN A 127 -8.96 -9.89 4.53
C ASN A 127 -8.13 -8.77 3.89
N VAL A 128 -8.70 -7.61 3.58
CA VAL A 128 -7.96 -6.42 3.15
C VAL A 128 -7.34 -5.75 4.37
N LYS A 129 -6.01 -5.82 4.49
CA LYS A 129 -5.25 -5.33 5.64
C LYS A 129 -4.72 -3.92 5.49
N ALA A 130 -4.47 -3.49 4.26
CA ALA A 130 -3.99 -2.14 3.97
C ALA A 130 -4.44 -1.66 2.60
N LEU A 131 -4.61 -0.33 2.49
CA LEU A 131 -4.78 0.41 1.25
C LEU A 131 -3.56 1.30 1.06
N VAL A 132 -2.97 1.24 -0.13
CA VAL A 132 -1.83 2.07 -0.52
C VAL A 132 -2.23 2.94 -1.70
N TYR A 133 -2.08 4.24 -1.54
CA TYR A 133 -2.45 5.23 -2.55
C TYR A 133 -1.18 5.79 -3.20
N VAL A 134 -1.02 5.56 -4.50
CA VAL A 134 0.12 6.02 -5.28
C VAL A 134 -0.34 7.16 -6.16
N ASN A 135 -0.01 8.39 -5.76
CA ASN A 135 -0.44 9.59 -6.49
C ASN A 135 -1.93 9.56 -6.83
N ALA A 136 -2.75 9.24 -5.82
CA ALA A 136 -4.17 9.00 -5.94
C ALA A 136 -4.95 9.80 -4.90
N ILE A 137 -6.22 10.04 -5.20
CA ILE A 137 -7.17 10.61 -4.27
C ILE A 137 -7.63 9.52 -3.30
N MET A 138 -7.78 9.89 -2.05
CA MET A 138 -8.12 8.97 -0.96
C MET A 138 -9.46 9.37 -0.34
N PRO A 139 -10.58 9.14 -1.04
CA PRO A 139 -11.89 9.46 -0.52
C PRO A 139 -12.28 8.49 0.61
N ASP A 140 -13.11 8.94 1.51
CA ASP A 140 -13.82 8.04 2.41
C ASP A 140 -14.97 7.34 1.68
N LYS A 141 -15.54 6.31 2.29
CA LYS A 141 -16.63 5.54 1.68
C LYS A 141 -17.81 6.45 1.37
N GLY A 142 -18.18 6.55 0.10
CA GLY A 142 -19.32 7.34 -0.38
C GLY A 142 -18.95 8.77 -0.75
N GLU A 143 -17.72 9.21 -0.56
CA GLU A 143 -17.23 10.48 -1.07
C GLU A 143 -16.89 10.39 -2.56
N SER A 144 -17.19 11.46 -3.29
CA SER A 144 -16.78 11.62 -4.68
C SER A 144 -15.49 12.43 -4.80
N LEU A 145 -14.92 12.45 -6.00
CA LEU A 145 -13.77 13.30 -6.32
C LEU A 145 -14.07 14.79 -6.03
N SER A 146 -15.29 15.27 -6.33
CA SER A 146 -15.71 16.64 -6.08
C SER A 146 -15.74 16.98 -4.60
N ASP A 147 -16.01 16.02 -3.72
CA ASP A 147 -16.04 16.24 -2.27
C ASP A 147 -14.63 16.36 -1.68
N THR A 148 -13.63 15.81 -2.39
CA THR A 148 -12.24 15.72 -1.90
C THR A 148 -11.35 16.86 -2.38
N VAL A 149 -11.70 17.53 -3.50
CA VAL A 149 -10.88 18.57 -4.16
C VAL A 149 -11.56 19.94 -4.23
N GLY A 150 -12.72 20.11 -3.58
CA GLY A 150 -13.49 21.37 -3.51
C GLY A 150 -12.82 22.50 -2.74
#